data_3d27bf3285df4d55ba449f0b96755538
#
_entry.id   3d27bf3285df4d55ba449f0b96755538
#
_cell.length_a   1.000
_cell.length_b   1.000
_cell.length_c   1.000
_cell.angle_alpha   90.00
_cell.angle_beta   90.00
_cell.angle_gamma   90.00
#
_symmetry.space_group_name_H-M   'P 1'
#
loop_
_entity.id
_entity.type
_entity.pdbx_description
1 polymer ?
#
loop_
_entity_poly.entity_id
_entity_poly.type
_entity_poly.pdbx_seq_one_letter_code
_entity_poly.pdbx_strand_id
1 'polypeptide(L)'
;MKEEVLSSPEIAVGTGYSESKWVAERILDVAAERTALRPVVVRLGQVCGDGSGTWNESEWFPSLVKSALTLGCLPSLDGVRAHSDLTPPSCC
;
A
#
# COMPACT_ATOMS: atom_id res chain seq x y z
N MET A 1 1.06 13.48 -1.98
CA MET A 1 -0.28 13.00 -1.56
C MET A 1 -0.52 13.62 -0.19
N LYS A 2 -1.64 14.30 0.03
CA LYS A 2 -1.94 14.81 1.37
C LYS A 2 -2.37 13.63 2.24
N GLU A 3 -1.84 13.56 3.44
CA GLU A 3 -2.27 12.60 4.46
C GLU A 3 -3.49 13.17 5.17
N GLU A 4 -4.65 12.90 4.60
CA GLU A 4 -5.94 13.34 5.14
C GLU A 4 -6.78 12.12 5.50
N VAL A 5 -7.62 12.26 6.52
CA VAL A 5 -8.63 11.25 6.84
C VAL A 5 -9.62 11.17 5.68
N LEU A 6 -9.73 10.00 5.08
CA LEU A 6 -10.64 9.75 3.97
C LEU A 6 -12.07 9.65 4.49
N SER A 7 -12.84 10.73 4.35
CA SER A 7 -14.21 10.81 4.86
C SER A 7 -15.25 10.08 3.98
N SER A 8 -14.96 9.90 2.68
CA SER A 8 -15.88 9.22 1.76
C SER A 8 -15.62 7.71 1.71
N PRO A 9 -16.64 6.86 1.96
CA PRO A 9 -16.50 5.41 1.87
C PRO A 9 -16.25 4.93 0.44
N GLU A 10 -16.63 5.69 -0.57
CA GLU A 10 -16.51 5.34 -1.99
C GLU A 10 -15.07 5.09 -2.42
N ILE A 11 -14.11 5.70 -1.72
CA ILE A 11 -12.68 5.53 -1.99
C ILE A 11 -12.18 4.13 -1.62
N ALA A 12 -12.83 3.50 -0.66
CA ALA A 12 -12.46 2.17 -0.16
C ALA A 12 -13.22 1.02 -0.84
N VAL A 13 -14.29 1.34 -1.57
CA VAL A 13 -15.14 0.33 -2.24
C VAL A 13 -14.34 -0.41 -3.31
N GLY A 14 -14.42 -1.72 -3.29
CA GLY A 14 -13.82 -2.59 -4.31
C GLY A 14 -13.17 -3.85 -3.76
N THR A 15 -12.67 -3.83 -2.53
CA THR A 15 -12.17 -5.03 -1.86
C THR A 15 -12.53 -5.00 -0.39
N GLY A 16 -12.96 -6.14 0.18
CA GLY A 16 -13.27 -6.25 1.60
C GLY A 16 -12.10 -5.86 2.51
N TYR A 17 -10.87 -6.00 2.00
CA TYR A 17 -9.68 -5.55 2.72
C TYR A 17 -9.64 -4.01 2.86
N SER A 18 -9.79 -3.28 1.77
CA SER A 18 -9.80 -1.80 1.80
C SER A 18 -10.95 -1.27 2.64
N GLU A 19 -12.13 -1.87 2.49
CA GLU A 19 -13.33 -1.53 3.27
C GLU A 19 -13.10 -1.73 4.77
N SER A 20 -12.52 -2.86 5.17
CA SER A 20 -12.23 -3.14 6.58
C SER A 20 -11.24 -2.14 7.18
N LYS A 21 -10.23 -1.72 6.43
CA LYS A 21 -9.25 -0.71 6.88
C LYS A 21 -9.90 0.66 7.03
N TRP A 22 -10.74 1.06 6.09
CA TRP A 22 -11.49 2.31 6.18
C TRP A 22 -12.42 2.34 7.40
N VAL A 23 -13.18 1.26 7.63
CA VAL A 23 -14.06 1.14 8.80
C VAL A 23 -13.26 1.23 10.10
N ALA A 24 -12.10 0.58 10.19
CA ALA A 24 -11.23 0.64 11.35
C ALA A 24 -10.76 2.09 11.64
N GLU A 25 -10.34 2.82 10.61
CA GLU A 25 -9.97 4.24 10.74
C GLU A 25 -11.16 5.08 11.25
N ARG A 26 -12.36 4.88 10.70
CA ARG A 26 -13.57 5.59 11.14
C ARG A 26 -13.96 5.29 12.59
N ILE A 27 -13.80 4.04 13.02
CA ILE A 27 -14.03 3.67 14.44
C ILE A 27 -13.07 4.42 15.36
N LEU A 28 -11.80 4.53 14.98
CA LEU A 28 -10.80 5.26 15.76
C LEU A 28 -11.08 6.75 15.82
N ASP A 29 -11.53 7.36 14.71
CA ASP A 29 -11.95 8.76 14.68
C ASP A 29 -13.10 9.03 15.64
N VAL A 30 -14.17 8.23 15.56
CA VAL A 30 -15.33 8.35 16.46
C VAL A 30 -14.93 8.14 17.92
N ALA A 31 -14.02 7.19 18.18
CA ALA A 31 -13.52 6.97 19.53
C ALA A 31 -12.72 8.18 20.05
N ALA A 32 -11.91 8.82 19.19
CA ALA A 32 -11.17 10.04 19.55
C ALA A 32 -12.08 11.22 19.87
N GLU A 33 -13.20 11.35 19.15
CA GLU A 33 -14.20 12.39 19.40
C GLU A 33 -14.97 12.21 20.71
N ARG A 34 -15.21 10.94 21.08
CA ARG A 34 -16.10 10.60 22.22
C ARG A 34 -15.36 10.23 23.49
N THR A 35 -14.06 10.08 23.44
CA THR A 35 -13.25 9.65 24.59
C THR A 35 -11.96 10.48 24.69
N ALA A 36 -11.15 10.21 25.70
CA ALA A 36 -9.81 10.78 25.83
C ALA A 36 -8.75 10.06 24.96
N LEU A 37 -9.15 9.11 24.12
CA LEU A 37 -8.25 8.38 23.24
C LEU A 37 -7.59 9.34 22.23
N ARG A 38 -6.32 9.09 21.95
CA ARG A 38 -5.55 9.81 20.92
C ARG A 38 -4.93 8.80 19.96
N PRO A 39 -5.75 8.22 19.05
CA PRO A 39 -5.25 7.23 18.11
C PRO A 39 -4.30 7.86 17.08
N VAL A 40 -3.32 7.08 16.66
CA VAL A 40 -2.45 7.41 15.54
C VAL A 40 -2.60 6.31 14.50
N VAL A 41 -3.00 6.68 13.29
CA VAL A 41 -3.11 5.76 12.16
C VAL A 41 -1.84 5.87 11.32
N VAL A 42 -1.10 4.78 11.23
CA VAL A 42 0.09 4.70 10.38
C VAL A 42 -0.24 3.87 9.15
N ARG A 43 -0.19 4.50 7.98
CA ARG A 43 -0.39 3.84 6.69
C ARG A 43 0.95 3.34 6.17
N LEU A 44 1.15 2.03 6.25
CA LEU A 44 2.36 1.40 5.74
C LEU A 44 2.25 1.26 4.22
N GLY A 45 3.33 1.61 3.52
CA GLY A 45 3.50 1.27 2.10
C GLY A 45 3.85 -0.20 1.91
N GLN A 46 4.49 -0.53 0.79
CA GLN A 46 4.95 -1.89 0.53
C GLN A 46 6.01 -2.30 1.57
N VAL A 47 5.69 -3.33 2.35
CA VAL A 47 6.65 -3.92 3.28
C VAL A 47 7.61 -4.79 2.50
N CYS A 48 8.90 -4.50 2.63
CA CYS A 48 9.97 -5.29 2.03
C CYS A 48 10.51 -6.33 3.02
N GLY A 49 11.39 -7.20 2.52
CA GLY A 49 12.09 -8.19 3.34
C GLY A 49 13.01 -7.55 4.39
N ASP A 50 13.51 -8.38 5.27
CA ASP A 50 14.45 -7.96 6.30
C ASP A 50 15.89 -7.80 5.77
N GLY A 51 16.82 -7.37 6.65
CA GLY A 51 18.23 -7.19 6.30
C GLY A 51 18.97 -8.50 5.95
N SER A 52 18.38 -9.67 6.24
CA SER A 52 18.90 -10.98 5.85
C SER A 52 18.42 -11.45 4.46
N GLY A 53 17.53 -10.67 3.85
CA GLY A 53 16.92 -11.00 2.55
C GLY A 53 15.73 -11.94 2.65
N THR A 54 15.22 -12.20 3.86
CA THR A 54 14.02 -13.01 4.05
C THR A 54 12.80 -12.21 3.62
N TRP A 55 12.05 -12.73 2.67
CA TRP A 55 10.86 -12.11 2.12
C TRP A 55 9.79 -13.15 1.81
N ASN A 56 8.52 -12.82 2.00
CA ASN A 56 7.44 -13.72 1.60
C ASN A 56 7.29 -13.72 0.08
N GLU A 57 7.87 -14.71 -0.56
CA GLU A 57 7.87 -14.84 -2.03
C GLU A 57 6.47 -15.07 -2.64
N SER A 58 5.48 -15.41 -1.82
CA SER A 58 4.08 -15.58 -2.25
C SER A 58 3.35 -14.26 -2.44
N GLU A 59 3.90 -13.15 -1.97
CA GLU A 59 3.36 -11.81 -2.16
C GLU A 59 3.53 -11.35 -3.61
N TRP A 60 2.64 -10.47 -4.07
CA TRP A 60 2.63 -9.99 -5.45
C TRP A 60 3.92 -9.26 -5.85
N PHE A 61 4.46 -8.42 -4.96
CA PHE A 61 5.64 -7.62 -5.28
C PHE A 61 6.93 -8.44 -5.34
N PRO A 62 7.24 -9.34 -4.38
CA PRO A 62 8.34 -10.28 -4.53
C PRO A 62 8.23 -11.17 -5.77
N SER A 63 7.03 -11.63 -6.07
CA SER A 63 6.77 -12.42 -7.29
C SER A 63 7.07 -11.61 -8.55
N LEU A 64 6.69 -10.32 -8.58
CA LEU A 64 7.01 -9.41 -9.67
C LEU A 64 8.52 -9.23 -9.84
N VAL A 65 9.24 -8.96 -8.73
CA VAL A 65 10.71 -8.81 -8.76
C VAL A 65 11.39 -10.09 -9.23
N LYS A 66 10.91 -11.24 -8.75
CA LYS A 66 11.44 -12.55 -9.16
C LYS A 66 11.19 -12.84 -10.66
N SER A 67 10.03 -12.45 -11.16
CA SER A 67 9.74 -12.61 -12.59
C SER A 67 10.68 -11.77 -13.48
N ALA A 68 11.12 -10.60 -12.98
CA ALA A 68 12.06 -9.76 -13.69
C ALA A 68 13.42 -10.45 -13.91
N LEU A 69 13.86 -11.30 -12.98
CA LEU A 69 15.09 -12.07 -13.14
C LEU A 69 15.00 -13.09 -14.29
N THR A 70 13.81 -13.61 -14.55
CA THR A 70 13.58 -14.57 -15.64
C THR A 70 13.35 -13.85 -16.97
N LEU A 71 12.63 -12.72 -16.95
CA LEU A 71 12.27 -11.98 -18.15
C LEU A 71 13.33 -10.96 -18.58
N GLY A 72 14.24 -10.60 -17.69
CA GLY A 72 15.27 -9.56 -17.93
C GLY A 72 14.72 -8.13 -17.94
N CYS A 73 13.44 -7.94 -17.58
CA CYS A 73 12.80 -6.63 -17.54
C CYS A 73 11.70 -6.57 -16.47
N LEU A 74 11.39 -5.36 -15.99
CA LEU A 74 10.21 -5.10 -15.16
C LEU A 74 9.10 -4.53 -16.03
N PRO A 75 7.83 -4.89 -15.78
CA PRO A 75 6.71 -4.30 -16.50
C PRO A 75 6.59 -2.82 -16.16
N SER A 76 6.27 -2.00 -17.17
CA SER A 76 5.83 -0.63 -16.92
C SER A 76 4.42 -0.68 -16.30
N LEU A 77 4.29 -0.15 -15.10
CA LEU A 77 3.00 -0.05 -14.41
C LEU A 77 2.38 1.33 -14.72
N ASP A 78 2.07 1.58 -15.99
CA ASP A 78 1.40 2.81 -16.41
C ASP A 78 0.02 2.90 -15.74
N GLY A 79 -0.17 3.97 -14.97
CA GLY A 79 -1.39 4.21 -14.18
C GLY A 79 -1.28 3.91 -12.69
N VAL A 80 -0.28 3.17 -12.24
CA VAL A 80 0.08 3.11 -10.83
C VAL A 80 1.06 4.25 -10.54
N ARG A 81 0.61 5.32 -9.90
CA ARG A 81 1.51 6.37 -9.43
C ARG A 81 2.39 5.80 -8.32
N ALA A 82 3.50 5.19 -8.70
CA ALA A 82 4.57 4.92 -7.76
C ALA A 82 5.16 6.26 -7.32
N HIS A 83 5.14 6.52 -6.04
CA HIS A 83 5.74 7.71 -5.44
C HIS A 83 7.25 7.45 -5.28
N SER A 84 7.99 7.43 -6.36
CA SER A 84 9.45 7.55 -6.34
C SER A 84 9.93 7.86 -7.75
N ASP A 85 10.79 8.86 -7.86
CA ASP A 85 11.47 9.29 -9.10
C ASP A 85 12.49 8.26 -9.65
N LEU A 86 12.19 6.98 -9.50
CA LEU A 86 12.95 5.91 -10.13
C LEU A 86 12.22 5.51 -11.40
N THR A 87 12.51 6.20 -12.48
CA THR A 87 12.17 5.76 -13.83
C THR A 87 13.05 4.56 -14.18
N PRO A 88 12.53 3.32 -14.19
CA PRO A 88 13.25 2.22 -14.80
C PRO A 88 13.27 2.42 -16.32
N PRO A 89 14.29 1.91 -17.02
CA PRO A 89 14.32 1.95 -18.46
C PRO A 89 13.10 1.24 -19.01
N SER A 90 12.41 1.90 -19.95
CA SER A 90 11.26 1.36 -20.66
C SER A 90 11.64 0.04 -21.35
N CYS A 91 11.06 -1.06 -20.89
CA CYS A 91 11.03 -2.27 -21.72
C CYS A 91 9.93 -2.10 -22.77
N CYS A 92 10.32 -2.18 -24.04
CA CYS A 92 9.42 -2.23 -25.18
C CYS A 92 8.56 -3.50 -25.16
#